data_df96f793fa1b73872e1ade491c3978b9
#
_entry.id   df96f793fa1b73872e1ade491c3978b9
#
_cell.length_a   1.000
_cell.length_b   1.000
_cell.length_c   1.000
_cell.angle_alpha   90.00
_cell.angle_beta   90.00
_cell.angle_gamma   90.00
#
_symmetry.space_group_name_H-M   'P 1'
#
loop_
_entity.id
_entity.type
_entity.pdbx_description
1 polymer ?
#
loop_
_entity_poly.entity_id
_entity_poly.type
_entity_poly.pdbx_seq_one_letter_code
_entity_poly.pdbx_strand_id
1 'polypeptide(L)'
;AACVLGIMSIIREFHPQVEVHGIIAACENMPGCSAYKPGDILTAKNGKTIEVDNTDAEGRLTLADALCYACELGVDEVIDLATLTGACVVALGTNAAGIMGNDDTLVKNLIATADRNGEKYWELPLWDEYFDSLKSDIADMKNTGSRWGGASTAGVFLQKFVKDVKWAHIDIAGVAFLEKPQQEFIKGATGAGVRTLLNYILEQ
;
A
#
# COMPACT_ATOMS: atom_id res chain seq x y z
N ALA A 1 -3.76 6.91 -4.56
CA ALA A 1 -4.89 7.36 -5.40
C ALA A 1 -4.46 7.68 -6.83
N ALA A 2 -3.48 8.57 -7.06
CA ALA A 2 -3.12 9.04 -8.40
C ALA A 2 -2.72 7.91 -9.37
N CYS A 3 -1.96 6.92 -8.92
CA CYS A 3 -1.59 5.77 -9.74
C CYS A 3 -2.84 4.99 -10.20
N VAL A 4 -3.77 4.68 -9.29
CA VAL A 4 -5.02 3.98 -9.62
C VAL A 4 -5.84 4.80 -10.62
N LEU A 5 -5.99 6.11 -10.41
CA LEU A 5 -6.67 6.99 -11.38
C LEU A 5 -5.98 6.98 -12.74
N GLY A 6 -4.64 7.02 -12.77
CA GLY A 6 -3.86 6.97 -14.00
C GLY A 6 -4.13 5.69 -14.81
N ILE A 7 -4.08 4.53 -14.14
CA ILE A 7 -4.38 3.24 -14.78
C ILE A 7 -5.83 3.21 -15.29
N MET A 8 -6.79 3.53 -14.42
CA MET A 8 -8.22 3.43 -14.76
C MET A 8 -8.65 4.43 -15.85
N SER A 9 -7.91 5.53 -16.04
CA SER A 9 -8.20 6.51 -17.09
C SER A 9 -7.91 5.99 -18.50
N ILE A 10 -7.02 5.00 -18.63
CA ILE A 10 -6.55 4.50 -19.94
C ILE A 10 -6.79 3.00 -20.14
N ILE A 11 -7.08 2.23 -19.08
CA ILE A 11 -7.15 0.76 -19.14
C ILE A 11 -8.11 0.23 -20.21
N ARG A 12 -9.22 0.93 -20.47
CA ARG A 12 -10.22 0.54 -21.47
C ARG A 12 -9.69 0.54 -22.89
N GLU A 13 -8.71 1.38 -23.19
CA GLU A 13 -8.10 1.47 -24.53
C GLU A 13 -7.24 0.24 -24.84
N PHE A 14 -6.79 -0.46 -23.80
CA PHE A 14 -5.94 -1.65 -23.92
C PHE A 14 -6.71 -2.98 -23.93
N HIS A 15 -8.02 -2.95 -23.71
CA HIS A 15 -8.90 -4.14 -23.74
C HIS A 15 -8.38 -5.33 -22.90
N PRO A 16 -8.15 -5.17 -21.57
CA PRO A 16 -7.67 -6.26 -20.72
C PRO A 16 -8.62 -7.45 -20.78
N GLN A 17 -8.06 -8.66 -20.65
CA GLN A 17 -8.85 -9.92 -20.68
C GLN A 17 -9.42 -10.26 -19.30
N VAL A 18 -9.08 -9.47 -18.27
CA VAL A 18 -9.53 -9.64 -16.88
C VAL A 18 -10.40 -8.47 -16.45
N GLU A 19 -11.27 -8.70 -15.47
CA GLU A 19 -12.04 -7.63 -14.83
C GLU A 19 -11.14 -6.85 -13.88
N VAL A 20 -11.16 -5.52 -13.96
CA VAL A 20 -10.30 -4.63 -13.17
C VAL A 20 -11.12 -3.65 -12.36
N HIS A 21 -10.95 -3.68 -11.04
CA HIS A 21 -11.54 -2.75 -10.09
C HIS A 21 -10.52 -1.73 -9.60
N GLY A 22 -10.79 -0.45 -9.79
CA GLY A 22 -9.99 0.64 -9.21
C GLY A 22 -10.65 1.17 -7.94
N ILE A 23 -10.01 0.95 -6.78
CA ILE A 23 -10.54 1.36 -5.48
C ILE A 23 -9.66 2.46 -4.90
N ILE A 24 -10.27 3.53 -4.40
CA ILE A 24 -9.59 4.66 -3.76
C ILE A 24 -10.33 5.01 -2.48
N ALA A 25 -9.64 4.94 -1.35
CA ALA A 25 -10.10 5.48 -0.08
C ALA A 25 -9.63 6.93 0.04
N ALA A 26 -10.52 7.87 -0.20
CA ALA A 26 -10.21 9.30 -0.15
C ALA A 26 -10.78 9.92 1.13
N CYS A 27 -9.88 10.24 2.07
CA CYS A 27 -10.21 10.84 3.35
C CYS A 27 -9.35 12.07 3.60
N GLU A 28 -9.91 13.07 4.28
CA GLU A 28 -9.13 14.18 4.81
C GLU A 28 -8.51 13.81 6.17
N ASN A 29 -7.28 14.23 6.41
CA ASN A 29 -6.60 14.13 7.71
C ASN A 29 -6.21 15.54 8.15
N MET A 30 -7.16 16.26 8.71
CA MET A 30 -7.01 17.67 9.10
C MET A 30 -7.34 17.88 10.58
N PRO A 31 -6.68 18.84 11.26
CA PRO A 31 -7.05 19.23 12.62
C PRO A 31 -8.50 19.73 12.68
N GLY A 32 -9.26 19.25 13.65
CA GLY A 32 -10.67 19.66 13.82
C GLY A 32 -11.27 19.14 15.11
N CYS A 33 -12.41 19.70 15.51
CA CYS A 33 -13.10 19.32 16.74
C CYS A 33 -13.60 17.86 16.73
N SER A 34 -13.85 17.32 15.54
CA SER A 34 -14.31 15.94 15.32
C SER A 34 -13.21 15.02 14.79
N ALA A 35 -11.97 15.52 14.64
CA ALA A 35 -10.85 14.71 14.22
C ALA A 35 -10.51 13.66 15.29
N TYR A 36 -10.16 12.45 14.86
CA TYR A 36 -9.64 11.45 15.79
C TYR A 36 -8.29 11.87 16.35
N LYS A 37 -7.93 11.31 17.50
CA LYS A 37 -6.73 11.68 18.26
C LYS A 37 -6.06 10.44 18.85
N PRO A 38 -4.80 10.53 19.27
CA PRO A 38 -4.15 9.44 19.99
C PRO A 38 -4.97 8.97 21.20
N GLY A 39 -5.11 7.65 21.35
CA GLY A 39 -5.94 7.01 22.38
C GLY A 39 -7.38 6.70 21.93
N ASP A 40 -7.82 7.21 20.79
CA ASP A 40 -9.10 6.78 20.22
C ASP A 40 -9.00 5.34 19.66
N ILE A 41 -10.12 4.63 19.71
CA ILE A 41 -10.25 3.26 19.13
C ILE A 41 -11.17 3.33 17.94
N LEU A 42 -10.65 2.93 16.79
CA LEU A 42 -11.41 2.84 15.54
C LEU A 42 -11.81 1.39 15.30
N THR A 43 -12.98 1.18 14.70
CA THR A 43 -13.41 -0.15 14.25
C THR A 43 -13.33 -0.20 12.73
N ALA A 44 -12.48 -1.07 12.22
CA ALA A 44 -12.34 -1.30 10.79
C ALA A 44 -13.55 -2.09 10.22
N LYS A 45 -13.70 -2.06 8.90
CA LYS A 45 -14.81 -2.72 8.18
C LYS A 45 -14.95 -4.22 8.50
N ASN A 46 -13.86 -4.93 8.79
CA ASN A 46 -13.90 -6.35 9.21
C ASN A 46 -14.19 -6.57 10.70
N GLY A 47 -14.50 -5.52 11.45
CA GLY A 47 -14.81 -5.55 12.88
C GLY A 47 -13.59 -5.49 13.80
N LYS A 48 -12.36 -5.51 13.29
CA LYS A 48 -11.16 -5.36 14.11
C LYS A 48 -11.07 -3.95 14.67
N THR A 49 -10.64 -3.86 15.92
CA THR A 49 -10.43 -2.59 16.62
C THR A 49 -8.97 -2.16 16.52
N ILE A 50 -8.75 -0.86 16.32
CA ILE A 50 -7.43 -0.28 16.12
C ILE A 50 -7.28 0.90 17.08
N GLU A 51 -6.30 0.81 17.99
CA GLU A 51 -5.89 1.94 18.83
C GLU A 51 -5.09 2.93 17.96
N VAL A 52 -5.51 4.18 17.97
CA VAL A 52 -4.76 5.27 17.34
C VAL A 52 -3.63 5.69 18.27
N ASP A 53 -2.40 5.35 17.90
CA ASP A 53 -1.19 5.78 18.61
C ASP A 53 -0.58 7.02 17.95
N ASN A 54 -0.69 7.12 16.62
CA ASN A 54 -0.21 8.26 15.84
C ASN A 54 -1.20 8.62 14.72
N THR A 55 -1.66 9.86 14.70
CA THR A 55 -2.62 10.36 13.69
C THR A 55 -2.00 10.59 12.32
N ASP A 56 -0.66 10.63 12.19
CA ASP A 56 0.09 10.69 10.92
C ASP A 56 0.26 9.30 10.27
N ALA A 57 -0.28 8.25 10.89
CA ALA A 57 -0.39 6.91 10.33
C ALA A 57 -1.83 6.60 9.88
N GLU A 58 -2.49 7.56 9.24
CA GLU A 58 -3.86 7.49 8.74
C GLU A 58 -3.98 6.67 7.46
N GLY A 59 -2.95 6.69 6.62
CA GLY A 59 -2.96 6.02 5.31
C GLY A 59 -3.27 4.53 5.44
N ARG A 60 -2.69 3.84 6.42
CA ARG A 60 -2.96 2.43 6.67
C ARG A 60 -4.37 2.18 7.24
N LEU A 61 -4.96 3.14 7.93
CA LEU A 61 -6.32 3.04 8.45
C LEU A 61 -7.35 3.08 7.30
N THR A 62 -7.17 3.99 6.35
CA THR A 62 -8.03 4.07 5.17
C THR A 62 -7.81 2.87 4.23
N LEU A 63 -6.56 2.39 4.09
CA LEU A 63 -6.25 1.19 3.32
C LEU A 63 -6.86 -0.07 3.95
N ALA A 64 -6.91 -0.19 5.27
CA ALA A 64 -7.53 -1.32 5.95
C ALA A 64 -8.97 -1.55 5.48
N ASP A 65 -9.77 -0.49 5.43
CA ASP A 65 -11.16 -0.58 4.98
C ASP A 65 -11.28 -0.81 3.46
N ALA A 66 -10.39 -0.18 2.67
CA ALA A 66 -10.34 -0.41 1.23
C ALA A 66 -9.97 -1.86 0.87
N LEU A 67 -9.01 -2.46 1.60
CA LEU A 67 -8.62 -3.87 1.43
C LEU A 67 -9.75 -4.82 1.81
N CYS A 68 -10.44 -4.56 2.94
CA CYS A 68 -11.62 -5.34 3.31
C CYS A 68 -12.69 -5.28 2.21
N TYR A 69 -12.95 -4.07 1.67
CA TYR A 69 -13.92 -3.89 0.59
C TYR A 69 -13.50 -4.62 -0.69
N ALA A 70 -12.21 -4.55 -1.07
CA ALA A 70 -11.68 -5.28 -2.21
C ALA A 70 -11.90 -6.81 -2.08
N CYS A 71 -11.61 -7.38 -0.90
CA CYS A 71 -11.83 -8.80 -0.64
C CYS A 71 -13.32 -9.20 -0.73
N GLU A 72 -14.25 -8.31 -0.33
CA GLU A 72 -15.69 -8.56 -0.44
C GLU A 72 -16.19 -8.62 -1.89
N LEU A 73 -15.47 -8.04 -2.84
CA LEU A 73 -15.81 -8.12 -4.27
C LEU A 73 -15.57 -9.50 -4.87
N GLY A 74 -14.82 -10.38 -4.17
CA GLY A 74 -14.53 -11.73 -4.64
C GLY A 74 -13.49 -11.76 -5.77
N VAL A 75 -12.55 -10.83 -5.75
CA VAL A 75 -11.45 -10.76 -6.72
C VAL A 75 -10.38 -11.82 -6.45
N ASP A 76 -9.65 -12.22 -7.48
CA ASP A 76 -8.57 -13.21 -7.37
C ASP A 76 -7.29 -12.63 -6.76
N GLU A 77 -7.00 -11.36 -7.06
CA GLU A 77 -5.79 -10.66 -6.63
C GLU A 77 -6.10 -9.22 -6.21
N VAL A 78 -5.42 -8.75 -5.17
CA VAL A 78 -5.45 -7.35 -4.72
C VAL A 78 -4.04 -6.79 -4.72
N ILE A 79 -3.84 -5.65 -5.37
CA ILE A 79 -2.57 -4.93 -5.36
C ILE A 79 -2.85 -3.52 -4.89
N ASP A 80 -2.25 -3.11 -3.79
CA ASP A 80 -2.37 -1.74 -3.31
C ASP A 80 -1.05 -0.98 -3.37
N LEU A 81 -1.15 0.34 -3.57
CA LEU A 81 -0.01 1.24 -3.61
C LEU A 81 -0.26 2.44 -2.71
N ALA A 82 0.71 2.75 -1.89
CA ALA A 82 0.68 3.95 -1.05
C ALA A 82 2.08 4.53 -0.85
N THR A 83 2.14 5.84 -0.61
CA THR A 83 3.29 6.50 0.02
C THR A 83 3.21 6.26 1.52
N LEU A 84 3.42 4.99 1.93
CA LEU A 84 2.96 4.54 3.23
C LEU A 84 3.93 4.87 4.35
N THR A 85 5.25 4.68 4.12
CA THR A 85 6.19 4.79 5.22
C THR A 85 7.47 5.56 4.88
N GLY A 86 7.83 6.47 5.78
CA GLY A 86 9.18 7.04 5.78
C GLY A 86 10.27 5.97 6.00
N ALA A 87 9.93 4.87 6.66
CA ALA A 87 10.84 3.75 6.89
C ALA A 87 11.28 3.07 5.57
N CYS A 88 10.38 2.95 4.60
CA CYS A 88 10.71 2.47 3.26
C CYS A 88 11.71 3.41 2.57
N VAL A 89 11.50 4.73 2.68
CA VAL A 89 12.44 5.73 2.14
C VAL A 89 13.82 5.63 2.80
N VAL A 90 13.86 5.43 4.12
CA VAL A 90 15.13 5.24 4.85
C VAL A 90 15.86 3.97 4.40
N ALA A 91 15.12 2.89 4.12
CA ALA A 91 15.71 1.62 3.71
C ALA A 91 16.17 1.60 2.25
N LEU A 92 15.37 2.13 1.33
CA LEU A 92 15.56 1.97 -0.13
C LEU A 92 15.89 3.28 -0.86
N GLY A 93 15.84 4.40 -0.16
CA GLY A 93 16.04 5.72 -0.76
C GLY A 93 14.92 6.10 -1.74
N THR A 94 15.28 6.85 -2.77
CA THR A 94 14.38 7.31 -3.83
C THR A 94 14.54 6.52 -5.15
N ASN A 95 15.20 5.36 -5.08
CA ASN A 95 15.54 4.58 -6.27
C ASN A 95 14.70 3.32 -6.47
N ALA A 96 14.06 2.84 -5.42
CA ALA A 96 13.22 1.64 -5.47
C ALA A 96 12.00 1.76 -4.55
N ALA A 97 10.89 1.17 -4.96
CA ALA A 97 9.74 0.94 -4.11
C ALA A 97 9.93 -0.33 -3.27
N GLY A 98 9.34 -0.36 -2.07
CA GLY A 98 9.24 -1.59 -1.30
C GLY A 98 8.03 -2.40 -1.75
N ILE A 99 8.17 -3.73 -1.87
CA ILE A 99 7.04 -4.61 -2.14
C ILE A 99 6.97 -5.70 -1.07
N MET A 100 5.77 -6.05 -0.67
CA MET A 100 5.45 -7.12 0.28
C MET A 100 4.16 -7.80 -0.15
N GLY A 101 3.99 -9.08 0.16
CA GLY A 101 2.76 -9.78 -0.17
C GLY A 101 2.61 -11.12 0.55
N ASN A 102 1.44 -11.72 0.43
CA ASN A 102 1.11 -13.03 0.98
C ASN A 102 1.21 -14.17 -0.06
N ASP A 103 1.57 -13.85 -1.31
CA ASP A 103 1.77 -14.81 -2.40
C ASP A 103 3.08 -14.51 -3.12
N ASP A 104 4.03 -15.44 -3.01
CA ASP A 104 5.36 -15.31 -3.61
C ASP A 104 5.33 -15.17 -5.14
N THR A 105 4.37 -15.81 -5.80
CA THR A 105 4.26 -15.76 -7.26
C THR A 105 3.81 -14.38 -7.70
N LEU A 106 2.80 -13.82 -7.06
CA LEU A 106 2.34 -12.46 -7.32
C LEU A 106 3.47 -11.44 -7.13
N VAL A 107 4.19 -11.52 -5.99
CA VAL A 107 5.30 -10.59 -5.69
C VAL A 107 6.41 -10.71 -6.74
N LYS A 108 6.85 -11.91 -7.10
CA LYS A 108 7.90 -12.14 -8.11
C LYS A 108 7.48 -11.66 -9.50
N ASN A 109 6.23 -11.88 -9.88
CA ASN A 109 5.70 -11.42 -11.18
C ASN A 109 5.68 -9.88 -11.23
N LEU A 110 5.24 -9.22 -10.14
CA LEU A 110 5.24 -7.75 -10.07
C LEU A 110 6.66 -7.18 -10.14
N ILE A 111 7.64 -7.78 -9.44
CA ILE A 111 9.04 -7.36 -9.52
C ILE A 111 9.57 -7.52 -10.95
N ALA A 112 9.33 -8.66 -11.58
CA ALA A 112 9.79 -8.91 -12.95
C ALA A 112 9.13 -7.95 -13.96
N THR A 113 7.84 -7.64 -13.77
CA THR A 113 7.15 -6.66 -14.62
C THR A 113 7.69 -5.25 -14.38
N ALA A 114 7.98 -4.87 -13.13
CA ALA A 114 8.58 -3.59 -12.81
C ALA A 114 9.94 -3.41 -13.52
N ASP A 115 10.81 -4.41 -13.43
CA ASP A 115 12.13 -4.39 -14.10
C ASP A 115 12.02 -4.19 -15.61
N ARG A 116 11.09 -4.90 -16.28
CA ARG A 116 10.83 -4.74 -17.72
C ARG A 116 10.33 -3.35 -18.09
N ASN A 117 9.69 -2.65 -17.14
CA ASN A 117 9.12 -1.33 -17.33
C ASN A 117 10.00 -0.19 -16.78
N GLY A 118 11.24 -0.49 -16.35
CA GLY A 118 12.19 0.49 -15.85
C GLY A 118 11.88 1.01 -14.44
N GLU A 119 10.99 0.32 -13.69
CA GLU A 119 10.73 0.57 -12.29
C GLU A 119 11.48 -0.46 -11.43
N LYS A 120 11.91 -0.09 -10.24
CA LYS A 120 12.65 -0.97 -9.35
C LYS A 120 11.82 -1.26 -8.11
N TYR A 121 11.56 -2.53 -7.85
CA TYR A 121 10.90 -2.99 -6.64
C TYR A 121 11.83 -3.90 -5.86
N TRP A 122 11.84 -3.74 -4.53
CA TRP A 122 12.63 -4.56 -3.64
C TRP A 122 11.73 -5.20 -2.60
N GLU A 123 11.77 -6.54 -2.52
CA GLU A 123 10.95 -7.29 -1.57
C GLU A 123 11.43 -7.07 -0.15
N LEU A 124 10.51 -6.70 0.74
CA LEU A 124 10.71 -6.55 2.16
C LEU A 124 10.01 -7.69 2.91
N PRO A 125 10.56 -8.15 4.04
CA PRO A 125 10.01 -9.28 4.77
C PRO A 125 8.64 -8.95 5.38
N LEU A 126 7.74 -9.96 5.39
CA LEU A 126 6.39 -9.88 5.95
C LEU A 126 6.23 -10.99 7.02
N TRP A 127 7.11 -11.00 8.03
CA TRP A 127 7.13 -12.01 9.09
C TRP A 127 6.19 -11.62 10.24
N ASP A 128 5.54 -12.62 10.83
CA ASP A 128 4.55 -12.41 11.90
C ASP A 128 5.14 -11.72 13.15
N GLU A 129 6.43 -11.86 13.40
CA GLU A 129 7.13 -11.22 14.52
C GLU A 129 7.04 -9.68 14.49
N TYR A 130 6.88 -9.09 13.32
CA TYR A 130 6.67 -7.64 13.21
C TYR A 130 5.34 -7.19 13.83
N PHE A 131 4.37 -8.10 13.98
CA PHE A 131 3.10 -7.79 14.64
C PHE A 131 3.26 -7.53 16.15
N ASP A 132 4.29 -8.05 16.79
CA ASP A 132 4.51 -7.84 18.22
C ASP A 132 4.56 -6.37 18.62
N SER A 133 5.08 -5.52 17.76
CA SER A 133 5.12 -4.07 17.99
C SER A 133 3.79 -3.36 17.81
N LEU A 134 2.80 -4.03 17.22
CA LEU A 134 1.45 -3.51 17.00
C LEU A 134 0.46 -3.92 18.09
N LYS A 135 0.84 -4.77 19.05
CA LYS A 135 -0.06 -5.23 20.10
C LYS A 135 -0.56 -4.05 20.94
N SER A 136 -1.85 -4.09 21.26
CA SER A 136 -2.54 -3.12 22.12
C SER A 136 -3.13 -3.84 23.33
N ASP A 137 -3.22 -3.12 24.45
CA ASP A 137 -3.88 -3.62 25.67
C ASP A 137 -5.40 -3.35 25.65
N ILE A 138 -5.89 -2.51 24.74
CA ILE A 138 -7.28 -2.01 24.70
C ILE A 138 -7.98 -2.19 23.36
N ALA A 139 -7.27 -2.69 22.34
CA ALA A 139 -7.78 -2.94 21.00
C ALA A 139 -7.11 -4.21 20.43
N ASP A 140 -7.54 -4.69 19.26
CA ASP A 140 -6.89 -5.82 18.59
C ASP A 140 -5.45 -5.48 18.16
N MET A 141 -5.20 -4.21 17.83
CA MET A 141 -3.88 -3.73 17.44
C MET A 141 -3.78 -2.19 17.52
N LYS A 142 -2.55 -1.68 17.46
CA LYS A 142 -2.24 -0.26 17.25
C LYS A 142 -2.08 0.05 15.76
N ASN A 143 -2.29 1.31 15.39
CA ASN A 143 -2.01 1.76 14.03
C ASN A 143 -0.52 2.00 13.76
N THR A 144 0.33 2.09 14.79
CA THR A 144 1.79 2.18 14.65
C THR A 144 2.49 1.21 15.59
N GLY A 145 3.67 0.78 15.17
CA GLY A 145 4.59 0.00 15.97
C GLY A 145 5.84 0.78 16.36
N SER A 146 6.92 0.05 16.63
CA SER A 146 8.20 0.65 16.94
C SER A 146 8.81 1.38 15.74
N ARG A 147 9.83 2.23 16.00
CA ARG A 147 10.63 2.89 14.96
C ARG A 147 11.29 1.89 13.99
N TRP A 148 11.64 0.69 14.49
CA TRP A 148 12.42 -0.29 13.75
C TRP A 148 11.52 -1.17 12.89
N GLY A 149 11.98 -1.50 11.68
CA GLY A 149 11.22 -2.34 10.75
C GLY A 149 9.89 -1.73 10.29
N GLY A 150 9.74 -0.40 10.31
CA GLY A 150 8.47 0.28 10.12
C GLY A 150 7.74 -0.03 8.82
N ALA A 151 8.47 -0.32 7.72
CA ALA A 151 7.86 -0.72 6.46
C ALA A 151 7.21 -2.11 6.57
N SER A 152 7.96 -3.10 7.08
CA SER A 152 7.42 -4.46 7.32
C SER A 152 6.29 -4.48 8.34
N THR A 153 6.41 -3.67 9.41
CA THR A 153 5.34 -3.50 10.41
C THR A 153 4.06 -2.96 9.78
N ALA A 154 4.18 -1.97 8.87
CA ALA A 154 3.04 -1.45 8.14
C ALA A 154 2.43 -2.49 7.19
N GLY A 155 3.25 -3.29 6.51
CA GLY A 155 2.79 -4.40 5.68
C GLY A 155 2.04 -5.47 6.48
N VAL A 156 2.58 -5.88 7.63
CA VAL A 156 1.91 -6.84 8.52
C VAL A 156 0.59 -6.29 9.07
N PHE A 157 0.52 -4.98 9.36
CA PHE A 157 -0.74 -4.33 9.70
C PHE A 157 -1.77 -4.50 8.58
N LEU A 158 -1.43 -4.14 7.34
CA LEU A 158 -2.33 -4.24 6.19
C LEU A 158 -2.78 -5.68 5.92
N GLN A 159 -1.88 -6.65 6.06
CA GLN A 159 -2.18 -8.07 5.88
C GLN A 159 -3.35 -8.56 6.76
N LYS A 160 -3.57 -7.97 7.95
CA LYS A 160 -4.67 -8.34 8.84
C LYS A 160 -6.06 -7.96 8.29
N PHE A 161 -6.11 -7.19 7.21
CA PHE A 161 -7.34 -6.74 6.54
C PHE A 161 -7.56 -7.40 5.17
N VAL A 162 -6.62 -8.26 4.77
CA VAL A 162 -6.74 -9.10 3.57
C VAL A 162 -7.20 -10.50 4.00
N LYS A 163 -8.22 -11.02 3.32
CA LYS A 163 -8.80 -12.32 3.64
C LYS A 163 -8.88 -13.19 2.38
N ASP A 164 -8.22 -14.36 2.42
CA ASP A 164 -8.33 -15.42 1.41
C ASP A 164 -8.13 -14.99 -0.06
N VAL A 165 -7.36 -13.90 -0.27
CA VAL A 165 -7.04 -13.32 -1.59
C VAL A 165 -5.53 -13.17 -1.70
N LYS A 166 -4.97 -13.40 -2.87
CA LYS A 166 -3.58 -13.05 -3.14
C LYS A 166 -3.41 -11.53 -3.07
N TRP A 167 -2.42 -11.08 -2.35
CA TRP A 167 -2.23 -9.65 -2.10
C TRP A 167 -0.76 -9.26 -2.17
N ALA A 168 -0.54 -8.07 -2.73
CA ALA A 168 0.74 -7.38 -2.69
C ALA A 168 0.53 -5.90 -2.36
N HIS A 169 1.36 -5.38 -1.46
CA HIS A 169 1.48 -3.96 -1.14
C HIS A 169 2.75 -3.40 -1.75
N ILE A 170 2.66 -2.24 -2.41
CA ILE A 170 3.79 -1.52 -2.97
C ILE A 170 3.92 -0.17 -2.25
N ASP A 171 4.95 -0.04 -1.42
CA ASP A 171 5.28 1.22 -0.74
C ASP A 171 6.10 2.10 -1.68
N ILE A 172 5.42 3.08 -2.28
CA ILE A 172 6.00 4.01 -3.25
C ILE A 172 6.47 5.34 -2.60
N ALA A 173 6.61 5.39 -1.28
CA ALA A 173 6.94 6.63 -0.56
C ALA A 173 8.24 7.29 -1.08
N GLY A 174 9.25 6.49 -1.44
CA GLY A 174 10.54 7.01 -1.93
C GLY A 174 10.52 7.42 -3.39
N VAL A 175 9.63 6.85 -4.21
CA VAL A 175 9.69 6.96 -5.68
C VAL A 175 8.55 7.78 -6.30
N ALA A 176 7.51 8.08 -5.52
CA ALA A 176 6.31 8.75 -6.04
C ALA A 176 6.51 10.22 -6.41
N PHE A 177 7.50 10.89 -5.80
CA PHE A 177 7.76 12.30 -6.00
C PHE A 177 9.26 12.62 -5.93
N LEU A 178 9.77 13.36 -6.91
CA LEU A 178 11.18 13.76 -6.98
C LEU A 178 11.34 15.25 -6.70
N GLU A 179 12.22 15.60 -5.78
CA GLU A 179 12.60 16.99 -5.50
C GLU A 179 13.48 17.59 -6.59
N LYS A 180 14.19 16.75 -7.32
CA LYS A 180 15.08 17.11 -8.44
C LYS A 180 14.89 16.12 -9.59
N PRO A 181 15.15 16.52 -10.84
CA PRO A 181 15.12 15.61 -11.97
C PRO A 181 16.07 14.42 -11.74
N GLN A 182 15.62 13.21 -12.11
CA GLN A 182 16.42 11.98 -12.00
C GLN A 182 16.11 11.06 -13.18
N GLN A 183 17.16 10.68 -13.92
CA GLN A 183 17.04 9.90 -15.15
C GLN A 183 16.06 10.56 -16.15
N GLU A 184 15.04 9.82 -16.63
CA GLU A 184 13.99 10.33 -17.52
C GLU A 184 12.87 11.11 -16.82
N PHE A 185 12.87 11.13 -15.47
CA PHE A 185 11.82 11.79 -14.71
C PHE A 185 12.17 13.25 -14.42
N ILE A 186 11.21 14.14 -14.66
CA ILE A 186 11.29 15.53 -14.23
C ILE A 186 11.03 15.66 -12.74
N LYS A 187 11.35 16.81 -12.16
CA LYS A 187 10.92 17.15 -10.80
C LYS A 187 9.40 17.08 -10.67
N GLY A 188 8.91 16.47 -9.60
CA GLY A 188 7.48 16.35 -9.31
C GLY A 188 7.03 14.90 -9.23
N ALA A 189 5.75 14.67 -9.47
CA ALA A 189 5.15 13.34 -9.45
C ALA A 189 5.70 12.47 -10.60
N THR A 190 6.06 11.22 -10.27
CA THR A 190 6.72 10.30 -11.22
C THR A 190 5.75 9.39 -11.96
N GLY A 191 4.53 9.19 -11.43
CA GLY A 191 3.61 8.17 -11.90
C GLY A 191 4.05 6.74 -11.55
N ALA A 192 4.90 6.58 -10.52
CA ALA A 192 5.38 5.27 -10.07
C ALA A 192 4.23 4.26 -9.92
N GLY A 193 4.43 3.06 -10.45
CA GLY A 193 3.48 1.96 -10.44
C GLY A 193 2.48 1.94 -11.61
N VAL A 194 2.25 3.06 -12.31
CA VAL A 194 1.27 3.10 -13.43
C VAL A 194 1.71 2.16 -14.55
N ARG A 195 2.96 2.28 -15.01
CA ARG A 195 3.49 1.45 -16.10
C ARG A 195 3.53 -0.03 -15.73
N THR A 196 4.05 -0.32 -14.54
CA THR A 196 4.16 -1.68 -14.04
C THR A 196 2.80 -2.35 -13.93
N LEU A 197 1.84 -1.72 -13.26
CA LEU A 197 0.54 -2.34 -13.03
C LEU A 197 -0.30 -2.43 -14.31
N LEU A 198 -0.23 -1.44 -15.20
CA LEU A 198 -0.89 -1.56 -16.49
C LEU A 198 -0.38 -2.77 -17.26
N ASN A 199 0.95 -2.92 -17.38
CA ASN A 199 1.53 -4.06 -18.07
C ASN A 199 1.24 -5.39 -17.36
N TYR A 200 1.29 -5.42 -16.02
CA TYR A 200 0.92 -6.60 -15.24
C TYR A 200 -0.52 -7.06 -15.55
N ILE A 201 -1.48 -6.14 -15.58
CA ILE A 201 -2.88 -6.44 -15.89
C ILE A 201 -3.05 -6.98 -17.31
N LEU A 202 -2.28 -6.44 -18.27
CA LEU A 202 -2.36 -6.85 -19.67
C LEU A 202 -1.69 -8.21 -19.97
N GLU A 203 -0.87 -8.70 -19.04
CA GLU A 203 -0.20 -10.00 -19.12
C GLU A 203 -1.05 -11.14 -18.51
N GLN A 204 -2.22 -10.85 -17.88
CA GLN A 204 -3.13 -11.85 -17.30
C GLN A 204 -4.07 -12.54 -18.34
#